data_6f9c2354934d68d76faa14c1b78eff27
#
_entry.id   6f9c2354934d68d76faa14c1b78eff27
#
_cell.length_a   1.000
_cell.length_b   1.000
_cell.length_c   1.000
_cell.angle_alpha   90.00
_cell.angle_beta   90.00
_cell.angle_gamma   90.00
#
_symmetry.space_group_name_H-M   'P 1'
#
loop_
_entity.id
_entity.type
_entity.pdbx_description
1 polymer ?
#
loop_
_entity_poly.entity_id
_entity_poly.type
_entity_poly.pdbx_seq_one_letter_code
_entity_poly.pdbx_strand_id
1 'polypeptide(L)'
;MFHPFSSQFRGMLAAFLMTGSSMASAQAQQPLSMEIAVARALQNNLGIRMAQQQAEISEVGNTWGAAGALPQIGLSATGSNAVSDQSQNPTSFIREKLESESINVGGQLNWMLFDGLGMFANKRALERLVEQADGQAALVIEQTVAATMLAYNGVLVQKALSEVLLSAMDVSRARLQWMEARKANGAATTFDRLQLENALLTDSLAWWQQQANIEQATIALN
;
A
#
# COMPACT_ATOMS: atom_id res chain seq x y z
N MET A 1 32.91 56.20 -37.19
CA MET A 1 32.41 55.64 -38.44
C MET A 1 31.24 54.73 -38.06
N PHE A 2 30.03 55.28 -37.99
CA PHE A 2 28.85 54.59 -37.51
C PHE A 2 27.97 54.25 -38.70
N HIS A 3 27.60 52.98 -38.87
CA HIS A 3 26.52 52.59 -39.73
C HIS A 3 25.30 52.13 -38.89
N PRO A 4 24.12 52.65 -39.19
CA PRO A 4 22.89 52.25 -38.48
C PRO A 4 22.30 50.99 -39.13
N PHE A 5 21.98 49.98 -38.31
CA PHE A 5 21.28 48.80 -38.74
C PHE A 5 19.75 49.02 -38.65
N SER A 6 19.13 48.75 -39.75
CA SER A 6 17.77 49.10 -40.11
C SER A 6 16.68 48.36 -39.39
N SER A 7 15.60 49.10 -39.19
CA SER A 7 14.23 48.79 -38.81
C SER A 7 13.50 47.76 -39.69
N GLN A 8 13.64 46.47 -39.47
CA GLN A 8 12.84 45.43 -40.16
C GLN A 8 12.47 44.25 -39.28
N PHE A 9 12.10 44.46 -38.02
CA PHE A 9 11.56 43.39 -37.16
C PHE A 9 10.38 43.83 -36.31
N ARG A 10 9.45 44.59 -36.95
CA ARG A 10 8.16 44.94 -36.35
C ARG A 10 7.01 44.41 -37.19
N GLY A 11 6.83 43.11 -37.22
CA GLY A 11 5.76 42.60 -38.06
C GLY A 11 5.49 41.09 -37.97
N MET A 12 5.76 40.41 -36.83
CA MET A 12 5.43 38.99 -36.76
C MET A 12 5.15 38.50 -35.33
N LEU A 13 4.35 39.25 -34.62
CA LEU A 13 3.89 38.87 -33.27
C LEU A 13 2.38 39.06 -33.14
N ALA A 14 1.64 38.53 -34.09
CA ALA A 14 0.18 38.50 -34.04
C ALA A 14 -0.28 37.32 -34.90
N ALA A 15 -0.41 36.13 -34.32
CA ALA A 15 -1.29 35.04 -34.74
C ALA A 15 -0.77 33.68 -34.23
N PHE A 16 -0.80 33.43 -32.94
CA PHE A 16 -0.84 32.03 -32.45
C PHE A 16 -1.58 31.97 -31.11
N LEU A 17 -2.78 32.52 -31.07
CA LEU A 17 -3.81 32.15 -30.10
C LEU A 17 -4.65 31.04 -30.71
N MET A 18 -4.04 29.89 -30.93
CA MET A 18 -4.77 28.66 -31.19
C MET A 18 -5.24 28.09 -29.86
N THR A 19 -6.51 28.26 -29.65
CA THR A 19 -7.40 27.60 -28.72
C THR A 19 -7.10 26.08 -28.65
N GLY A 20 -6.26 25.69 -27.71
CA GLY A 20 -6.15 24.33 -27.26
C GLY A 20 -7.37 23.97 -26.40
N SER A 21 -8.51 23.70 -27.03
CA SER A 21 -9.62 23.01 -26.37
C SER A 21 -9.13 21.62 -26.03
N SER A 22 -8.55 21.46 -24.84
CA SER A 22 -8.38 20.16 -24.21
C SER A 22 -9.78 19.60 -23.98
N MET A 23 -10.24 18.77 -24.91
CA MET A 23 -11.32 17.84 -24.66
C MET A 23 -10.83 16.92 -23.55
N ALA A 24 -11.11 17.29 -22.30
CA ALA A 24 -11.12 16.36 -21.20
C ALA A 24 -12.16 15.30 -21.60
N SER A 25 -11.70 14.21 -22.17
CA SER A 25 -12.50 13.01 -22.35
C SER A 25 -12.99 12.65 -20.96
N ALA A 26 -14.21 12.99 -20.62
CA ALA A 26 -14.92 12.40 -19.49
C ALA A 26 -14.99 10.91 -19.81
N GLN A 27 -14.00 10.15 -19.36
CA GLN A 27 -14.06 8.71 -19.36
C GLN A 27 -15.29 8.37 -18.54
N ALA A 28 -16.34 7.97 -19.23
CA ALA A 28 -17.52 7.42 -18.59
C ALA A 28 -17.01 6.34 -17.65
N GLN A 29 -17.13 6.58 -16.34
CA GLN A 29 -16.74 5.62 -15.32
C GLN A 29 -17.58 4.37 -15.57
N GLN A 30 -16.97 3.39 -16.21
CA GLN A 30 -17.61 2.08 -16.38
C GLN A 30 -17.94 1.57 -14.97
N PRO A 31 -19.17 1.09 -14.75
CA PRO A 31 -19.53 0.55 -13.45
C PRO A 31 -18.52 -0.55 -13.11
N LEU A 32 -17.89 -0.42 -11.95
CA LEU A 32 -16.91 -1.38 -11.47
C LEU A 32 -17.61 -2.73 -11.27
N SER A 33 -17.33 -3.71 -12.14
CA SER A 33 -17.81 -5.08 -11.93
C SER A 33 -16.93 -5.80 -10.91
N MET A 34 -17.46 -6.88 -10.32
CA MET A 34 -16.72 -7.71 -9.37
C MET A 34 -15.43 -8.26 -10.01
N GLU A 35 -15.51 -8.70 -11.27
CA GLU A 35 -14.37 -9.25 -12.00
C GLU A 35 -13.26 -8.21 -12.19
N ILE A 36 -13.64 -6.97 -12.53
CA ILE A 36 -12.69 -5.86 -12.67
C ILE A 36 -12.07 -5.52 -11.32
N ALA A 37 -12.84 -5.52 -10.24
CA ALA A 37 -12.34 -5.26 -8.88
C ALA A 37 -11.31 -6.32 -8.47
N VAL A 38 -11.62 -7.60 -8.66
CA VAL A 38 -10.71 -8.71 -8.37
C VAL A 38 -9.46 -8.65 -9.25
N ALA A 39 -9.60 -8.39 -10.56
CA ALA A 39 -8.45 -8.27 -11.46
C ALA A 39 -7.51 -7.13 -11.04
N ARG A 40 -8.05 -5.98 -10.64
CA ARG A 40 -7.25 -4.86 -10.12
C ARG A 40 -6.56 -5.19 -8.80
N ALA A 41 -7.25 -5.87 -7.89
CA ALA A 41 -6.68 -6.31 -6.62
C ALA A 41 -5.50 -7.27 -6.86
N LEU A 42 -5.65 -8.26 -7.76
CA LEU A 42 -4.58 -9.19 -8.11
C LEU A 42 -3.36 -8.51 -8.73
N GLN A 43 -3.56 -7.47 -9.53
CA GLN A 43 -2.46 -6.75 -10.18
C GLN A 43 -1.72 -5.78 -9.25
N ASN A 44 -2.44 -5.14 -8.32
CA ASN A 44 -1.89 -4.00 -7.56
C ASN A 44 -1.69 -4.28 -6.08
N ASN A 45 -2.18 -5.41 -5.56
CA ASN A 45 -2.06 -5.72 -4.13
C ASN A 45 -0.60 -5.95 -3.72
N LEU A 46 -0.13 -5.12 -2.78
CA LEU A 46 1.24 -5.20 -2.26
C LEU A 46 1.49 -6.50 -1.48
N GLY A 47 0.47 -7.04 -0.80
CA GLY A 47 0.57 -8.30 -0.07
C GLY A 47 0.90 -9.48 -0.99
N ILE A 48 0.27 -9.54 -2.16
CA ILE A 48 0.58 -10.56 -3.19
C ILE A 48 2.02 -10.41 -3.68
N ARG A 49 2.45 -9.17 -3.99
CA ARG A 49 3.83 -8.93 -4.44
C ARG A 49 4.85 -9.31 -3.36
N MET A 50 4.57 -8.98 -2.10
CA MET A 50 5.44 -9.37 -0.98
C MET A 50 5.52 -10.90 -0.83
N ALA A 51 4.39 -11.61 -0.94
CA ALA A 51 4.37 -13.07 -0.84
C ALA A 51 5.14 -13.73 -2.00
N GLN A 52 4.99 -13.21 -3.23
CA GLN A 52 5.75 -13.67 -4.40
C GLN A 52 7.26 -13.42 -4.25
N GLN A 53 7.66 -12.23 -3.77
CA GLN A 53 9.07 -11.94 -3.51
C GLN A 53 9.65 -12.82 -2.39
N GLN A 54 8.85 -13.18 -1.39
CA GLN A 54 9.28 -14.11 -0.33
C GLN A 54 9.49 -15.53 -0.89
N ALA A 55 8.65 -15.97 -1.82
CA ALA A 55 8.85 -17.24 -2.53
C ALA A 55 10.14 -17.22 -3.36
N GLU A 56 10.38 -16.14 -4.11
CA GLU A 56 11.62 -15.95 -4.88
C GLU A 56 12.86 -15.93 -3.99
N ILE A 57 12.83 -15.28 -2.82
CA ILE A 57 13.92 -15.30 -1.84
C ILE A 57 14.20 -16.74 -1.38
N SER A 58 13.15 -17.53 -1.12
CA SER A 58 13.30 -18.93 -0.73
C SER A 58 13.92 -19.77 -1.85
N GLU A 59 13.51 -19.51 -3.11
CA GLU A 59 14.06 -20.19 -4.29
C GLU A 59 15.53 -19.84 -4.49
N VAL A 60 15.91 -18.55 -4.45
CA VAL A 60 17.31 -18.09 -4.57
C VAL A 60 18.16 -18.65 -3.41
N GLY A 61 17.59 -18.76 -2.21
CA GLY A 61 18.23 -19.37 -1.04
C GLY A 61 18.44 -20.90 -1.14
N ASN A 62 17.76 -21.59 -2.06
CA ASN A 62 17.80 -23.05 -2.22
C ASN A 62 19.04 -23.53 -2.99
N THR A 63 20.22 -23.24 -2.46
CA THR A 63 21.50 -23.55 -3.09
C THR A 63 22.28 -24.64 -2.34
N TRP A 64 23.19 -25.32 -3.04
CA TRP A 64 24.12 -26.24 -2.41
C TRP A 64 25.08 -25.54 -1.44
N GLY A 65 25.39 -24.25 -1.67
CA GLY A 65 26.15 -23.43 -0.74
C GLY A 65 25.43 -23.25 0.59
N ALA A 66 24.13 -22.89 0.55
CA ALA A 66 23.29 -22.78 1.74
C ALA A 66 23.08 -24.11 2.44
N ALA A 67 23.06 -25.22 1.70
CA ALA A 67 23.03 -26.59 2.25
C ALA A 67 24.33 -27.02 2.94
N GLY A 68 25.44 -26.26 2.78
CA GLY A 68 26.74 -26.54 3.38
C GLY A 68 27.68 -27.40 2.53
N ALA A 69 27.35 -27.65 1.24
CA ALA A 69 28.16 -28.50 0.35
C ALA A 69 29.35 -27.78 -0.26
N LEU A 70 29.33 -26.43 -0.30
CA LEU A 70 30.36 -25.61 -0.93
C LEU A 70 31.31 -25.01 0.10
N PRO A 71 32.59 -24.75 -0.30
CA PRO A 71 33.54 -24.07 0.58
C PRO A 71 33.11 -22.61 0.83
N GLN A 72 33.34 -22.16 2.04
CA GLN A 72 33.16 -20.76 2.46
C GLN A 72 34.51 -20.06 2.49
N ILE A 73 34.61 -18.95 1.77
CA ILE A 73 35.81 -18.12 1.72
C ILE A 73 35.49 -16.80 2.46
N GLY A 74 36.26 -16.55 3.50
CA GLY A 74 36.23 -15.28 4.23
C GLY A 74 37.51 -14.48 3.99
N LEU A 75 37.37 -13.19 3.73
CA LEU A 75 38.48 -12.23 3.71
C LEU A 75 38.27 -11.26 4.85
N SER A 76 39.33 -11.02 5.63
CA SER A 76 39.29 -10.07 6.73
C SER A 76 40.45 -9.09 6.62
N ALA A 77 40.19 -7.82 6.89
CA ALA A 77 41.21 -6.80 7.05
C ALA A 77 40.91 -6.04 8.33
N THR A 78 41.86 -6.02 9.26
CA THR A 78 41.72 -5.33 10.56
C THR A 78 42.89 -4.35 10.71
N GLY A 79 42.56 -3.07 10.85
CA GLY A 79 43.50 -2.02 11.25
C GLY A 79 43.34 -1.72 12.74
N SER A 80 44.44 -1.69 13.46
CA SER A 80 44.46 -1.21 14.86
C SER A 80 45.53 -0.18 15.06
N ASN A 81 45.18 0.87 15.78
CA ASN A 81 46.10 1.88 16.27
C ASN A 81 46.05 1.85 17.80
N ALA A 82 47.21 1.66 18.44
CA ALA A 82 47.34 1.65 19.89
C ALA A 82 48.37 2.68 20.32
N VAL A 83 47.98 3.54 21.24
CA VAL A 83 48.87 4.52 21.89
C VAL A 83 49.04 4.10 23.34
N SER A 84 50.29 3.79 23.72
CA SER A 84 50.66 3.42 25.09
C SER A 84 51.59 4.46 25.67
N ASP A 85 51.19 5.12 26.75
CA ASP A 85 52.03 6.06 27.48
C ASP A 85 52.83 5.29 28.53
N GLN A 86 54.13 5.09 28.26
CA GLN A 86 55.08 4.41 29.14
C GLN A 86 55.87 5.39 30.04
N SER A 87 55.58 6.68 29.94
CA SER A 87 56.37 7.73 30.65
C SER A 87 56.34 7.60 32.16
N GLN A 88 55.28 7.02 32.75
CA GLN A 88 55.08 6.85 34.18
C GLN A 88 55.31 5.42 34.71
N ASN A 89 55.69 4.50 33.83
CA ASN A 89 55.88 3.11 34.22
C ASN A 89 57.32 2.94 34.83
N PRO A 90 57.44 2.67 36.12
CA PRO A 90 58.79 2.62 36.80
C PRO A 90 59.62 1.41 36.37
N THR A 91 58.97 0.40 35.72
CA THR A 91 59.67 -0.81 35.25
C THR A 91 59.99 -0.76 33.77
N SER A 92 59.55 0.27 33.05
CA SER A 92 59.80 0.42 31.61
C SER A 92 61.15 1.14 31.39
N PHE A 93 61.95 0.57 30.49
CA PHE A 93 63.19 1.23 30.01
C PHE A 93 62.89 2.32 28.95
N ILE A 94 61.68 2.36 28.41
CA ILE A 94 61.20 3.35 27.42
C ILE A 94 60.25 4.31 28.14
N ARG A 95 60.64 5.61 28.26
CA ARG A 95 59.85 6.65 28.93
C ARG A 95 59.18 7.59 27.89
N GLU A 96 58.60 7.01 26.84
CA GLU A 96 57.98 7.77 25.77
C GLU A 96 56.60 7.19 25.47
N LYS A 97 55.77 7.98 24.72
CA LYS A 97 54.53 7.47 24.15
C LYS A 97 54.87 6.56 22.98
N LEU A 98 54.43 5.33 23.08
CA LEU A 98 54.60 4.34 22.03
C LEU A 98 53.31 4.30 21.19
N GLU A 99 53.42 4.66 19.93
CA GLU A 99 52.35 4.50 18.95
C GLU A 99 52.61 3.23 18.12
N SER A 100 51.61 2.37 18.07
CA SER A 100 51.69 1.15 17.30
C SER A 100 50.54 1.11 16.32
N GLU A 101 50.83 1.05 15.03
CA GLU A 101 49.89 0.77 13.99
C GLU A 101 50.10 -0.66 13.47
N SER A 102 48.99 -1.40 13.34
CA SER A 102 49.04 -2.72 12.74
C SER A 102 47.89 -2.89 11.76
N ILE A 103 48.21 -3.47 10.61
CA ILE A 103 47.23 -3.88 9.59
C ILE A 103 47.39 -5.38 9.41
N ASN A 104 46.33 -6.11 9.72
CA ASN A 104 46.26 -7.56 9.49
C ASN A 104 45.30 -7.86 8.37
N VAL A 105 45.77 -8.54 7.32
CA VAL A 105 44.95 -9.02 6.22
C VAL A 105 45.04 -10.54 6.20
N GLY A 106 43.88 -11.18 6.23
CA GLY A 106 43.82 -12.64 6.27
C GLY A 106 42.76 -13.17 5.32
N GLY A 107 43.01 -14.33 4.75
CA GLY A 107 42.04 -15.14 4.01
C GLY A 107 41.79 -16.46 4.75
N GLN A 108 40.54 -16.85 4.89
CA GLN A 108 40.13 -18.10 5.52
C GLN A 108 39.27 -18.91 4.53
N LEU A 109 39.56 -20.19 4.37
CA LEU A 109 38.79 -21.16 3.63
C LEU A 109 38.30 -22.22 4.60
N ASN A 110 36.97 -22.37 4.71
CA ASN A 110 36.34 -23.45 5.44
C ASN A 110 35.55 -24.34 4.47
N TRP A 111 35.86 -25.63 4.44
CA TRP A 111 35.12 -26.59 3.63
C TRP A 111 34.81 -27.86 4.42
N MET A 112 33.53 -28.14 4.58
CA MET A 112 33.05 -29.38 5.16
C MET A 112 33.02 -30.47 4.09
N LEU A 113 34.01 -31.36 4.08
CA LEU A 113 34.09 -32.44 3.09
C LEU A 113 33.11 -33.56 3.35
N PHE A 114 32.80 -33.82 4.61
CA PHE A 114 31.82 -34.84 5.01
C PHE A 114 31.17 -34.47 6.35
N ASP A 115 29.85 -34.48 6.37
CA ASP A 115 29.02 -34.12 7.53
C ASP A 115 27.99 -35.23 7.89
N GLY A 116 28.29 -36.49 7.52
CA GLY A 116 27.35 -37.60 7.74
C GLY A 116 26.09 -37.52 6.87
N LEU A 117 26.16 -36.92 5.66
CA LEU A 117 25.06 -36.72 4.73
C LEU A 117 24.10 -35.58 5.14
N GLY A 118 24.47 -34.76 6.12
CA GLY A 118 23.68 -33.61 6.59
C GLY A 118 23.39 -32.59 5.46
N MET A 119 24.38 -32.34 4.58
CA MET A 119 24.21 -31.46 3.43
C MET A 119 23.03 -31.84 2.52
N PHE A 120 22.80 -33.14 2.32
CA PHE A 120 21.67 -33.65 1.51
C PHE A 120 20.34 -33.49 2.25
N ALA A 121 20.33 -33.65 3.58
CA ALA A 121 19.14 -33.40 4.39
C ALA A 121 18.80 -31.92 4.41
N ASN A 122 19.82 -31.03 4.54
CA ASN A 122 19.66 -29.58 4.48
C ASN A 122 19.15 -29.14 3.13
N LYS A 123 19.68 -29.69 2.02
CA LYS A 123 19.19 -29.36 0.66
C LYS A 123 17.71 -29.70 0.50
N ARG A 124 17.29 -30.88 0.97
CA ARG A 124 15.87 -31.28 0.98
C ARG A 124 15.00 -30.36 1.87
N ALA A 125 15.53 -29.92 3.00
CA ALA A 125 14.82 -28.98 3.85
C ALA A 125 14.63 -27.63 3.14
N LEU A 126 15.64 -27.12 2.42
CA LEU A 126 15.53 -25.90 1.62
C LEU A 126 14.50 -26.06 0.48
N GLU A 127 14.45 -27.19 -0.18
CA GLU A 127 13.43 -27.50 -1.20
C GLU A 127 12.00 -27.47 -0.62
N ARG A 128 11.80 -28.01 0.59
CA ARG A 128 10.51 -27.92 1.28
C ARG A 128 10.15 -26.51 1.73
N LEU A 129 11.14 -25.67 2.06
CA LEU A 129 10.90 -24.26 2.34
C LEU A 129 10.44 -23.50 1.10
N VAL A 130 10.94 -23.82 -0.09
CA VAL A 130 10.43 -23.27 -1.36
C VAL A 130 8.96 -23.67 -1.55
N GLU A 131 8.64 -24.96 -1.46
CA GLU A 131 7.26 -25.45 -1.58
C GLU A 131 6.32 -24.75 -0.58
N GLN A 132 6.79 -24.56 0.65
CA GLN A 132 6.03 -23.84 1.69
C GLN A 132 5.80 -22.37 1.31
N ALA A 133 6.82 -21.70 0.79
CA ALA A 133 6.72 -20.28 0.39
C ALA A 133 5.78 -20.09 -0.80
N ASP A 134 5.81 -21.01 -1.77
CA ASP A 134 4.87 -21.02 -2.90
C ASP A 134 3.43 -21.24 -2.44
N GLY A 135 3.21 -22.20 -1.53
CA GLY A 135 1.91 -22.43 -0.93
C GLY A 135 1.39 -21.23 -0.15
N GLN A 136 2.28 -20.54 0.56
CA GLN A 136 1.92 -19.31 1.27
C GLN A 136 1.55 -18.18 0.30
N ALA A 137 2.25 -18.03 -0.82
CA ALA A 137 1.92 -17.05 -1.85
C ALA A 137 0.55 -17.35 -2.48
N ALA A 138 0.24 -18.62 -2.78
CA ALA A 138 -1.07 -19.02 -3.27
C ALA A 138 -2.18 -18.70 -2.26
N LEU A 139 -1.97 -18.97 -0.98
CA LEU A 139 -2.93 -18.66 0.09
C LEU A 139 -3.22 -17.14 0.17
N VAL A 140 -2.19 -16.29 0.06
CA VAL A 140 -2.37 -14.82 0.05
C VAL A 140 -3.20 -14.38 -1.15
N ILE A 141 -3.00 -14.98 -2.32
CA ILE A 141 -3.80 -14.71 -3.51
C ILE A 141 -5.27 -15.05 -3.26
N GLU A 142 -5.57 -16.26 -2.76
CA GLU A 142 -6.93 -16.69 -2.48
C GLU A 142 -7.61 -15.80 -1.43
N GLN A 143 -6.91 -15.45 -0.35
CA GLN A 143 -7.42 -14.54 0.67
C GLN A 143 -7.71 -13.15 0.12
N THR A 144 -6.85 -12.63 -0.77
CA THR A 144 -7.07 -11.32 -1.41
C THR A 144 -8.31 -11.34 -2.30
N VAL A 145 -8.51 -12.41 -3.08
CA VAL A 145 -9.73 -12.58 -3.90
C VAL A 145 -10.96 -12.60 -3.01
N ALA A 146 -10.97 -13.43 -1.96
CA ALA A 146 -12.10 -13.53 -1.04
C ALA A 146 -12.40 -12.19 -0.34
N ALA A 147 -11.37 -11.50 0.16
CA ALA A 147 -11.53 -10.20 0.80
C ALA A 147 -12.09 -9.14 -0.16
N THR A 148 -11.61 -9.11 -1.41
CA THR A 148 -12.11 -8.19 -2.44
C THR A 148 -13.58 -8.45 -2.78
N MET A 149 -13.97 -9.72 -2.91
CA MET A 149 -15.36 -10.10 -3.16
C MET A 149 -16.29 -9.72 -2.00
N LEU A 150 -15.84 -9.91 -0.76
CA LEU A 150 -16.59 -9.50 0.44
C LEU A 150 -16.74 -7.98 0.51
N ALA A 151 -15.67 -7.23 0.29
CA ALA A 151 -15.70 -5.77 0.28
C ALA A 151 -16.63 -5.23 -0.82
N TYR A 152 -16.55 -5.79 -2.02
CA TYR A 152 -17.42 -5.41 -3.14
C TYR A 152 -18.91 -5.64 -2.82
N ASN A 153 -19.25 -6.83 -2.31
CA ASN A 153 -20.63 -7.14 -1.89
C ASN A 153 -21.07 -6.24 -0.74
N GLY A 154 -20.14 -5.90 0.17
CA GLY A 154 -20.40 -4.93 1.25
C GLY A 154 -20.87 -3.58 0.70
N VAL A 155 -20.20 -3.03 -0.32
CA VAL A 155 -20.63 -1.78 -0.99
C VAL A 155 -22.01 -1.92 -1.61
N LEU A 156 -22.31 -3.04 -2.27
CA LEU A 156 -23.64 -3.28 -2.86
C LEU A 156 -24.74 -3.31 -1.80
N VAL A 157 -24.51 -3.96 -0.67
CA VAL A 157 -25.47 -4.01 0.45
C VAL A 157 -25.72 -2.61 1.00
N GLN A 158 -24.66 -1.81 1.22
CA GLN A 158 -24.82 -0.44 1.72
C GLN A 158 -25.62 0.44 0.73
N LYS A 159 -25.39 0.29 -0.58
CA LYS A 159 -26.18 0.99 -1.61
C LYS A 159 -27.65 0.59 -1.60
N ALA A 160 -27.94 -0.71 -1.55
CA ALA A 160 -29.31 -1.20 -1.48
C ALA A 160 -30.04 -0.68 -0.21
N LEU A 161 -29.34 -0.66 0.94
CA LEU A 161 -29.90 -0.10 2.17
C LEU A 161 -30.19 1.39 2.03
N SER A 162 -29.33 2.15 1.34
CA SER A 162 -29.57 3.58 1.06
C SER A 162 -30.85 3.82 0.26
N GLU A 163 -31.15 2.97 -0.72
CA GLU A 163 -32.38 3.05 -1.51
C GLU A 163 -33.63 2.80 -0.65
N VAL A 164 -33.55 1.84 0.29
CA VAL A 164 -34.63 1.58 1.24
C VAL A 164 -34.86 2.78 2.17
N LEU A 165 -33.78 3.38 2.69
CA LEU A 165 -33.88 4.56 3.56
C LEU A 165 -34.40 5.79 2.81
N LEU A 166 -34.02 5.96 1.55
CA LEU A 166 -34.57 7.01 0.69
C LEU A 166 -36.08 6.84 0.51
N SER A 167 -36.54 5.61 0.24
CA SER A 167 -37.95 5.31 0.12
C SER A 167 -38.72 5.58 1.44
N ALA A 168 -38.15 5.24 2.59
CA ALA A 168 -38.72 5.55 3.89
C ALA A 168 -38.85 7.06 4.12
N MET A 169 -37.82 7.83 3.77
CA MET A 169 -37.83 9.29 3.85
C MET A 169 -38.92 9.89 2.94
N ASP A 170 -39.12 9.36 1.76
CA ASP A 170 -40.18 9.83 0.84
C ASP A 170 -41.58 9.55 1.39
N VAL A 171 -41.81 8.40 2.05
CA VAL A 171 -43.06 8.11 2.75
C VAL A 171 -43.28 9.09 3.90
N SER A 172 -42.27 9.39 4.71
CA SER A 172 -42.36 10.35 5.81
C SER A 172 -42.65 11.77 5.30
N ARG A 173 -42.04 12.15 4.17
CA ARG A 173 -42.34 13.43 3.49
C ARG A 173 -43.79 13.52 3.03
N ALA A 174 -44.29 12.47 2.39
CA ALA A 174 -45.68 12.40 1.95
C ALA A 174 -46.68 12.48 3.11
N ARG A 175 -46.37 11.81 4.26
CA ARG A 175 -47.17 11.89 5.47
C ARG A 175 -47.20 13.31 6.05
N LEU A 176 -46.08 14.01 6.08
CA LEU A 176 -46.00 15.38 6.55
C LEU A 176 -46.87 16.32 5.67
N GLN A 177 -46.73 16.19 4.32
CA GLN A 177 -47.57 16.97 3.38
C GLN A 177 -49.05 16.73 3.58
N TRP A 178 -49.47 15.47 3.78
CA TRP A 178 -50.87 15.12 4.07
C TRP A 178 -51.31 15.74 5.38
N MET A 179 -50.47 15.75 6.43
CA MET A 179 -50.81 16.35 7.71
C MET A 179 -50.93 17.88 7.60
N GLU A 180 -50.09 18.53 6.82
CA GLU A 180 -50.16 19.96 6.56
C GLU A 180 -51.48 20.34 5.91
N ALA A 181 -51.94 19.57 4.88
CA ALA A 181 -53.25 19.76 4.26
C ALA A 181 -54.41 19.59 5.25
N ARG A 182 -54.33 18.59 6.15
CA ARG A 182 -55.34 18.40 7.22
C ARG A 182 -55.37 19.55 8.22
N LYS A 183 -54.19 20.06 8.60
CA LYS A 183 -54.08 21.19 9.52
C LYS A 183 -54.69 22.44 8.89
N ALA A 184 -54.46 22.71 7.60
CA ALA A 184 -55.08 23.83 6.88
C ALA A 184 -56.62 23.78 6.91
N ASN A 185 -57.18 22.59 6.94
CA ASN A 185 -58.63 22.35 7.04
C ASN A 185 -59.15 22.23 8.51
N GLY A 186 -58.29 22.55 9.50
CA GLY A 186 -58.67 22.48 10.91
C GLY A 186 -58.79 21.05 11.49
N ALA A 187 -58.37 20.02 10.76
CA ALA A 187 -58.52 18.59 11.10
C ALA A 187 -57.24 17.97 11.74
N ALA A 188 -56.25 18.77 12.12
CA ALA A 188 -55.03 18.32 12.76
C ALA A 188 -54.43 19.41 13.65
N THR A 189 -53.66 19.00 14.66
CA THR A 189 -53.00 19.92 15.60
C THR A 189 -51.58 20.28 15.17
N THR A 190 -51.03 21.34 15.76
CA THR A 190 -49.62 21.68 15.56
C THR A 190 -48.68 20.58 16.09
N PHE A 191 -49.12 19.92 17.19
CA PHE A 191 -48.36 18.80 17.74
C PHE A 191 -48.23 17.64 16.78
N ASP A 192 -49.33 17.23 16.10
CA ASP A 192 -49.32 16.15 15.11
C ASP A 192 -48.36 16.46 13.95
N ARG A 193 -48.33 17.72 13.45
CA ARG A 193 -47.39 18.17 12.42
C ARG A 193 -45.94 18.07 12.89
N LEU A 194 -45.62 18.59 14.09
CA LEU A 194 -44.26 18.56 14.62
C LEU A 194 -43.76 17.13 14.85
N GLN A 195 -44.63 16.20 15.24
CA GLN A 195 -44.27 14.79 15.38
C GLN A 195 -43.84 14.18 14.04
N LEU A 196 -44.56 14.47 12.95
CA LEU A 196 -44.20 13.98 11.62
C LEU A 196 -42.98 14.70 11.02
N GLU A 197 -42.79 15.95 11.37
CA GLU A 197 -41.58 16.71 11.01
C GLU A 197 -40.33 16.09 11.67
N ASN A 198 -40.42 15.75 12.96
CA ASN A 198 -39.36 15.04 13.70
C ASN A 198 -39.10 13.63 13.10
N ALA A 199 -40.14 12.91 12.69
CA ALA A 199 -39.96 11.62 12.00
C ALA A 199 -39.22 11.79 10.69
N LEU A 200 -39.57 12.77 9.84
CA LEU A 200 -38.87 13.05 8.59
C LEU A 200 -37.41 13.46 8.82
N LEU A 201 -37.13 14.26 9.86
CA LEU A 201 -35.76 14.63 10.24
C LEU A 201 -34.94 13.40 10.66
N THR A 202 -35.55 12.48 11.43
CA THR A 202 -34.91 11.24 11.85
C THR A 202 -34.58 10.35 10.64
N ASP A 203 -35.53 10.16 9.72
CA ASP A 203 -35.30 9.37 8.50
C ASP A 203 -34.25 10.01 7.60
N SER A 204 -34.26 11.35 7.50
CA SER A 204 -33.25 12.10 6.74
C SER A 204 -31.85 11.92 7.35
N LEU A 205 -31.72 11.95 8.68
CA LEU A 205 -30.46 11.70 9.36
C LEU A 205 -29.94 10.28 9.12
N ALA A 206 -30.85 9.28 9.18
CA ALA A 206 -30.50 7.90 8.90
C ALA A 206 -30.00 7.72 7.47
N TRP A 207 -30.60 8.38 6.50
CA TRP A 207 -30.13 8.35 5.10
C TRP A 207 -28.76 9.02 4.94
N TRP A 208 -28.50 10.18 5.56
CA TRP A 208 -27.19 10.82 5.53
C TRP A 208 -26.11 9.96 6.19
N GLN A 209 -26.43 9.31 7.31
CA GLN A 209 -25.52 8.36 7.94
C GLN A 209 -25.19 7.20 7.02
N GLN A 210 -26.18 6.73 6.26
CA GLN A 210 -25.98 5.65 5.30
C GLN A 210 -25.10 6.07 4.11
N GLN A 211 -25.14 7.33 3.68
CA GLN A 211 -24.22 7.84 2.68
C GLN A 211 -22.75 7.77 3.15
N ALA A 212 -22.52 8.13 4.42
CA ALA A 212 -21.20 7.99 5.03
C ALA A 212 -20.73 6.52 5.09
N ASN A 213 -21.65 5.59 5.40
CA ASN A 213 -21.34 4.15 5.40
C ASN A 213 -20.96 3.63 4.00
N ILE A 214 -21.62 4.12 2.95
CA ILE A 214 -21.27 3.78 1.55
C ILE A 214 -19.86 4.29 1.21
N GLU A 215 -19.54 5.51 1.61
CA GLU A 215 -18.21 6.07 1.40
C GLU A 215 -17.14 5.26 2.11
N GLN A 216 -17.34 4.91 3.38
CA GLN A 216 -16.43 4.05 4.14
C GLN A 216 -16.26 2.67 3.49
N ALA A 217 -17.36 2.03 3.06
CA ALA A 217 -17.29 0.75 2.39
C ALA A 217 -16.53 0.83 1.04
N THR A 218 -16.69 1.96 0.32
CA THR A 218 -15.97 2.21 -0.94
C THR A 218 -14.46 2.42 -0.70
N ILE A 219 -14.09 3.13 0.38
CA ILE A 219 -12.68 3.29 0.78
C ILE A 219 -12.06 1.94 1.15
N ALA A 220 -12.81 1.08 1.85
CA ALA A 220 -12.34 -0.25 2.22
C ALA A 220 -12.14 -1.19 1.02
N LEU A 221 -12.81 -0.93 -0.11
CA LEU A 221 -12.64 -1.69 -1.36
C LEU A 221 -11.41 -1.25 -2.16
N ASN A 222 -10.95 0.01 -1.99
CA ASN A 222 -9.82 0.58 -2.72
C ASN A 222 -8.48 0.35 -2.01
#